data_1cddd2573c675783e65513eae5b6d406
#
_entry.id   1cddd2573c675783e65513eae5b6d406
#
_cell.length_a   1.000
_cell.length_b   1.000
_cell.length_c   1.000
_cell.angle_alpha   90.00
_cell.angle_beta   90.00
_cell.angle_gamma   90.00
#
_symmetry.space_group_name_H-M   'P 1'
#
loop_
_entity.id
_entity.type
_entity.pdbx_description
1 polymer ?
#
loop_
_entity_poly.entity_id
_entity_poly.type
_entity_poly.pdbx_seq_one_letter_code
_entity_poly.pdbx_strand_id
1 'polypeptide(L)'
;MAHLCAIINTAVCRVCSKRPRPCGAAAQLQAVSRLMLYPAVFCLAAGIFVGAVWANVSWGRYWGWDPKEVWALVTLLVYALPLHAGSLPWFRRPLFFHWFCIAAFLSVLVTYFGVNFLLGGMHSYAG
;
A
#
# COMPACT_ATOMS: atom_id res chain seq x y z
N MET A 1 -11.33 3.91 -6.70
CA MET A 1 -12.18 4.98 -7.27
C MET A 1 -11.86 6.35 -6.70
N ALA A 2 -11.87 6.55 -5.36
CA ALA A 2 -11.61 7.86 -4.73
C ALA A 2 -10.27 8.50 -5.14
N HIS A 3 -9.17 7.73 -5.18
CA HIS A 3 -7.86 8.26 -5.59
C HIS A 3 -7.82 8.66 -7.07
N LEU A 4 -8.52 7.94 -7.95
CA LEU A 4 -8.62 8.31 -9.35
C LEU A 4 -9.39 9.61 -9.55
N CYS A 5 -10.52 9.79 -8.85
CA CYS A 5 -11.27 11.04 -8.84
C CYS A 5 -10.42 12.21 -8.31
N ALA A 6 -9.60 11.98 -7.27
CA ALA A 6 -8.69 12.99 -6.73
C ALA A 6 -7.60 13.40 -7.73
N ILE A 7 -7.07 12.45 -8.51
CA ILE A 7 -6.11 12.74 -9.58
C ILE A 7 -6.75 13.61 -10.66
N ILE A 8 -7.94 13.22 -11.14
CA ILE A 8 -8.68 13.96 -12.16
C ILE A 8 -8.98 15.38 -11.67
N ASN A 9 -9.50 15.51 -10.44
CA ASN A 9 -9.81 16.81 -9.85
C ASN A 9 -8.56 17.70 -9.71
N THR A 10 -7.43 17.12 -9.26
CA THR A 10 -6.16 17.85 -9.15
C THR A 10 -5.63 18.29 -10.51
N ALA A 11 -5.77 17.44 -11.54
CA ALA A 11 -5.38 17.77 -12.91
C ALA A 11 -6.23 18.91 -13.48
N VAL A 12 -7.56 18.83 -13.32
CA VAL A 12 -8.49 19.87 -13.75
C VAL A 12 -8.21 21.20 -13.06
N CYS A 13 -7.98 21.19 -11.73
CA CYS A 13 -7.65 22.41 -10.98
C CYS A 13 -6.31 23.04 -11.42
N ARG A 14 -5.34 22.24 -11.87
CA ARG A 14 -4.07 22.77 -12.43
C ARG A 14 -4.24 23.45 -13.78
N VAL A 15 -5.12 22.91 -14.62
CA VAL A 15 -5.42 23.50 -15.94
C VAL A 15 -6.19 24.81 -15.78
N CYS A 16 -7.12 24.89 -14.82
CA CYS A 16 -7.95 26.07 -14.61
C CYS A 16 -7.28 27.18 -13.77
N SER A 17 -6.23 26.91 -13.03
CA SER A 17 -5.57 27.86 -12.13
C SER A 17 -4.10 28.06 -12.47
N LYS A 18 -3.70 29.32 -12.68
CA LYS A 18 -2.28 29.71 -12.85
C LYS A 18 -1.44 29.51 -11.58
N ARG A 19 -2.03 29.13 -10.45
CA ARG A 19 -1.31 28.81 -9.19
C ARG A 19 -1.55 27.35 -8.81
N PRO A 20 -0.51 26.57 -8.51
CA PRO A 20 -0.63 25.16 -8.11
C PRO A 20 -1.10 25.06 -6.64
N ARG A 21 -2.35 25.43 -6.38
CA ARG A 21 -2.98 25.11 -5.09
C ARG A 21 -3.62 23.73 -5.22
N PRO A 22 -3.39 22.80 -4.27
CA PRO A 22 -4.16 21.55 -4.25
C PRO A 22 -5.64 21.92 -4.14
N CYS A 23 -6.47 21.34 -4.99
CA CYS A 23 -7.92 21.47 -4.85
C CYS A 23 -8.31 20.96 -3.46
N GLY A 24 -9.13 21.69 -2.73
CA GLY A 24 -9.47 21.39 -1.33
C GLY A 24 -9.89 19.94 -1.10
N ALA A 25 -10.67 19.37 -2.02
CA ALA A 25 -11.10 17.97 -1.97
C ALA A 25 -9.92 16.95 -2.06
N ALA A 26 -8.94 17.20 -2.93
CA ALA A 26 -7.79 16.32 -3.07
C ALA A 26 -6.88 16.36 -1.82
N ALA A 27 -6.71 17.54 -1.23
CA ALA A 27 -5.94 17.70 0.00
C ALA A 27 -6.63 17.03 1.20
N GLN A 28 -7.95 17.17 1.31
CA GLN A 28 -8.73 16.49 2.35
C GLN A 28 -8.65 14.97 2.21
N LEU A 29 -8.82 14.44 0.99
CA LEU A 29 -8.69 13.01 0.74
C LEU A 29 -7.28 12.49 1.07
N GLN A 30 -6.25 13.27 0.76
CA GLN A 30 -4.88 12.92 1.14
C GLN A 30 -4.70 12.85 2.67
N ALA A 31 -5.26 13.80 3.41
CA ALA A 31 -5.18 13.81 4.87
C ALA A 31 -5.90 12.59 5.49
N VAL A 32 -7.12 12.29 5.02
CA VAL A 32 -7.88 11.11 5.48
C VAL A 32 -7.15 9.82 5.11
N SER A 33 -6.63 9.71 3.89
CA SER A 33 -5.89 8.52 3.45
C SER A 33 -4.63 8.29 4.29
N ARG A 34 -3.91 9.35 4.66
CA ARG A 34 -2.74 9.24 5.55
C ARG A 34 -3.15 8.79 6.94
N LEU A 35 -4.24 9.32 7.50
CA LEU A 35 -4.73 8.91 8.80
C LEU A 35 -5.09 7.42 8.81
N MET A 36 -5.71 6.92 7.74
CA MET A 36 -6.08 5.51 7.61
C MET A 36 -4.88 4.59 7.35
N LEU A 37 -3.77 5.12 6.83
CA LEU A 37 -2.55 4.33 6.61
C LEU A 37 -1.92 3.84 7.91
N TYR A 38 -1.96 4.61 9.00
CA TYR A 38 -1.39 4.20 10.28
C TYR A 38 -1.99 2.89 10.81
N PRO A 39 -3.31 2.80 11.02
CA PRO A 39 -3.91 1.54 11.47
C PRO A 39 -3.77 0.42 10.43
N ALA A 40 -3.83 0.73 9.13
CA ALA A 40 -3.67 -0.27 8.09
C ALA A 40 -2.28 -0.92 8.09
N VAL A 41 -1.21 -0.11 8.16
CA VAL A 41 0.17 -0.62 8.24
C VAL A 41 0.40 -1.38 9.55
N PHE A 42 -0.15 -0.88 10.66
CA PHE A 42 -0.08 -1.58 11.94
C PHE A 42 -0.76 -2.96 11.88
N CYS A 43 -1.98 -3.06 11.35
CA CYS A 43 -2.70 -4.33 11.21
C CYS A 43 -1.96 -5.29 10.25
N LEU A 44 -1.37 -4.76 9.17
CA LEU A 44 -0.58 -5.58 8.24
C LEU A 44 0.67 -6.14 8.92
N ALA A 45 1.40 -5.32 9.67
CA ALA A 45 2.56 -5.75 10.44
C ALA A 45 2.16 -6.82 11.48
N ALA A 46 1.11 -6.55 12.26
CA ALA A 46 0.59 -7.51 13.25
C ALA A 46 0.19 -8.84 12.59
N GLY A 47 -0.46 -8.79 11.42
CA GLY A 47 -0.81 -9.97 10.64
C GLY A 47 0.40 -10.80 10.20
N ILE A 48 1.49 -10.13 9.76
CA ILE A 48 2.75 -10.81 9.42
C ILE A 48 3.34 -11.51 10.64
N PHE A 49 3.37 -10.85 11.81
CA PHE A 49 3.89 -11.45 13.05
C PHE A 49 3.05 -12.65 13.51
N VAL A 50 1.73 -12.52 13.51
CA VAL A 50 0.82 -13.62 13.86
C VAL A 50 0.99 -14.78 12.89
N GLY A 51 1.12 -14.50 11.59
CA GLY A 51 1.39 -15.50 10.56
C GLY A 51 2.73 -16.22 10.78
N ALA A 52 3.78 -15.49 11.19
CA ALA A 52 5.08 -16.08 11.50
C ALA A 52 5.01 -17.01 12.72
N VAL A 53 4.29 -16.64 13.78
CA VAL A 53 4.06 -17.50 14.94
C VAL A 53 3.31 -18.78 14.53
N TRP A 54 2.26 -18.63 13.73
CA TRP A 54 1.52 -19.78 13.22
C TRP A 54 2.40 -20.70 12.34
N ALA A 55 3.25 -20.13 11.49
CA ALA A 55 4.20 -20.87 10.68
C ALA A 55 5.18 -21.67 11.53
N ASN A 56 5.66 -21.11 12.65
CA ASN A 56 6.53 -21.84 13.57
C ASN A 56 5.84 -23.03 14.21
N VAL A 57 4.58 -22.89 14.62
CA VAL A 57 3.79 -23.99 15.19
C VAL A 57 3.52 -25.08 14.14
N SER A 58 3.23 -24.69 12.90
CA SER A 58 2.83 -25.63 11.84
C SER A 58 4.01 -26.29 11.14
N TRP A 59 5.12 -25.59 10.98
CA TRP A 59 6.29 -26.04 10.18
C TRP A 59 7.62 -25.94 10.92
N GLY A 60 7.63 -25.54 12.19
CA GLY A 60 8.84 -25.44 13.00
C GLY A 60 9.78 -24.29 12.64
N ARG A 61 9.30 -23.28 11.89
CA ARG A 61 10.08 -22.11 11.48
C ARG A 61 9.22 -20.88 11.38
N TYR A 62 9.72 -19.72 11.84
CA TYR A 62 9.02 -18.43 11.79
C TYR A 62 8.96 -17.81 10.40
N TRP A 63 9.93 -18.12 9.55
CA TRP A 63 10.08 -17.54 8.21
C TRP A 63 10.68 -18.57 7.25
N GLY A 64 10.02 -18.79 6.14
CA GLY A 64 10.41 -19.81 5.15
C GLY A 64 10.80 -19.27 3.79
N TRP A 65 10.84 -17.93 3.62
CA TRP A 65 11.02 -17.28 2.32
C TRP A 65 9.98 -17.70 1.27
N ASP A 66 8.81 -18.11 1.75
CA ASP A 66 7.69 -18.42 0.87
C ASP A 66 7.25 -17.17 0.10
N PRO A 67 6.80 -17.28 -1.17
CA PRO A 67 6.35 -16.15 -1.96
C PRO A 67 5.32 -15.25 -1.24
N LYS A 68 4.42 -15.81 -0.45
CA LYS A 68 3.45 -15.03 0.34
C LYS A 68 4.10 -14.19 1.43
N GLU A 69 5.07 -14.75 2.14
CA GLU A 69 5.82 -14.04 3.19
C GLU A 69 6.58 -12.86 2.60
N VAL A 70 7.29 -13.11 1.48
CA VAL A 70 8.08 -12.08 0.80
C VAL A 70 7.19 -10.97 0.26
N TRP A 71 6.10 -11.29 -0.42
CA TRP A 71 5.19 -10.29 -0.97
C TRP A 71 4.40 -9.53 0.10
N ALA A 72 4.07 -10.18 1.23
CA ALA A 72 3.49 -9.49 2.38
C ALA A 72 4.47 -8.45 2.96
N LEU A 73 5.75 -8.80 3.08
CA LEU A 73 6.80 -7.87 3.50
C LEU A 73 6.99 -6.72 2.50
N VAL A 74 7.03 -7.02 1.20
CA VAL A 74 7.11 -5.99 0.14
C VAL A 74 5.93 -5.03 0.24
N THR A 75 4.71 -5.55 0.42
CA THR A 75 3.51 -4.74 0.59
C THR A 75 3.61 -3.86 1.83
N LEU A 76 4.08 -4.40 2.96
CA LEU A 76 4.31 -3.62 4.19
C LEU A 76 5.28 -2.46 3.94
N LEU A 77 6.42 -2.71 3.30
CA LEU A 77 7.42 -1.68 3.01
C LEU A 77 6.87 -0.61 2.07
N VAL A 78 6.15 -1.00 1.03
CA VAL A 78 5.52 -0.05 0.08
C VAL A 78 4.53 0.86 0.82
N TYR A 79 3.66 0.32 1.67
CA TYR A 79 2.68 1.11 2.41
C TYR A 79 3.30 1.91 3.58
N ALA A 80 4.48 1.54 4.05
CA ALA A 80 5.22 2.32 5.05
C ALA A 80 5.84 3.60 4.47
N LEU A 81 6.18 3.63 3.17
CA LEU A 81 6.83 4.81 2.55
C LEU A 81 6.05 6.13 2.74
N PRO A 82 4.72 6.21 2.53
CA PRO A 82 3.97 7.45 2.74
C PRO A 82 3.95 7.94 4.19
N LEU A 83 4.20 7.07 5.17
CA LEU A 83 4.29 7.46 6.58
C LEU A 83 5.53 8.30 6.86
N HIS A 84 6.58 8.15 6.02
CA HIS A 84 7.83 8.91 6.11
C HIS A 84 7.80 10.19 5.25
N ALA A 85 6.61 10.76 5.01
CA ALA A 85 6.45 12.00 4.22
C ALA A 85 7.20 13.22 4.79
N GLY A 86 7.63 13.17 6.04
CA GLY A 86 8.54 14.15 6.65
C GLY A 86 9.89 14.18 5.96
N SER A 87 10.47 13.01 5.71
CA SER A 87 11.78 12.80 5.07
C SER A 87 11.67 12.76 3.53
N LEU A 88 10.49 12.43 3.00
CA LEU A 88 10.25 12.28 1.57
C LEU A 88 9.32 13.39 1.05
N PRO A 89 9.87 14.52 0.59
CA PRO A 89 9.08 15.70 0.22
C PRO A 89 8.10 15.44 -0.95
N TRP A 90 8.34 14.43 -1.77
CA TRP A 90 7.47 14.06 -2.89
C TRP A 90 6.07 13.63 -2.42
N PHE A 91 5.98 12.95 -1.28
CA PHE A 91 4.69 12.54 -0.70
C PHE A 91 3.86 13.70 -0.14
N ARG A 92 4.42 14.91 -0.05
CA ARG A 92 3.66 16.12 0.29
C ARG A 92 2.79 16.60 -0.87
N ARG A 93 3.14 16.23 -2.11
CA ARG A 93 2.38 16.60 -3.31
C ARG A 93 1.18 15.67 -3.45
N PRO A 94 -0.09 16.18 -3.45
CA PRO A 94 -1.28 15.34 -3.46
C PRO A 94 -1.36 14.47 -4.71
N LEU A 95 -0.97 14.98 -5.88
CA LEU A 95 -0.98 14.20 -7.11
C LEU A 95 -0.06 12.99 -7.04
N PHE A 96 1.18 13.17 -6.57
CA PHE A 96 2.14 12.09 -6.41
C PHE A 96 1.63 11.05 -5.40
N PHE A 97 1.09 11.51 -4.28
CA PHE A 97 0.52 10.64 -3.25
C PHE A 97 -0.60 9.76 -3.80
N HIS A 98 -1.53 10.33 -4.57
CA HIS A 98 -2.65 9.55 -5.13
C HIS A 98 -2.20 8.54 -6.19
N TRP A 99 -1.25 8.90 -7.06
CA TRP A 99 -0.65 7.96 -8.01
C TRP A 99 0.08 6.83 -7.29
N PHE A 100 0.81 7.17 -6.24
CA PHE A 100 1.48 6.18 -5.40
C PHE A 100 0.47 5.22 -4.75
N CYS A 101 -0.64 5.70 -4.22
CA CYS A 101 -1.68 4.84 -3.63
C CYS A 101 -2.27 3.85 -4.65
N ILE A 102 -2.44 4.27 -5.91
CA ILE A 102 -2.89 3.37 -6.98
C ILE A 102 -1.82 2.32 -7.28
N ALA A 103 -0.56 2.73 -7.41
CA ALA A 103 0.54 1.81 -7.65
C ALA A 103 0.75 0.83 -6.48
N ALA A 104 0.64 1.33 -5.23
CA ALA A 104 0.73 0.49 -4.04
C ALA A 104 -0.39 -0.56 -3.98
N PHE A 105 -1.58 -0.23 -4.46
CA PHE A 105 -2.68 -1.20 -4.54
C PHE A 105 -2.35 -2.38 -5.46
N LEU A 106 -1.54 -2.17 -6.51
CA LEU A 106 -1.07 -3.26 -7.36
C LEU A 106 -0.23 -4.28 -6.58
N SER A 107 0.56 -3.86 -5.59
CA SER A 107 1.31 -4.81 -4.74
C SER A 107 0.39 -5.74 -3.95
N VAL A 108 -0.77 -5.24 -3.50
CA VAL A 108 -1.79 -6.05 -2.83
C VAL A 108 -2.40 -7.05 -3.81
N LEU A 109 -2.70 -6.64 -5.04
CA LEU A 109 -3.24 -7.53 -6.06
C LEU A 109 -2.24 -8.63 -6.43
N VAL A 110 -0.95 -8.29 -6.58
CA VAL A 110 0.11 -9.27 -6.83
C VAL A 110 0.24 -10.23 -5.65
N THR A 111 0.20 -9.74 -4.41
CA THR A 111 0.27 -10.59 -3.21
C THR A 111 -0.93 -11.54 -3.16
N TYR A 112 -2.12 -11.06 -3.43
CA TYR A 112 -3.33 -11.87 -3.33
C TYR A 112 -3.52 -12.82 -4.52
N PHE A 113 -3.48 -12.31 -5.74
CA PHE A 113 -3.74 -13.10 -6.95
C PHE A 113 -2.48 -13.76 -7.49
N GLY A 114 -1.37 -13.02 -7.61
CA GLY A 114 -0.15 -13.52 -8.22
C GLY A 114 0.46 -14.65 -7.41
N VAL A 115 0.54 -14.47 -6.09
CA VAL A 115 1.13 -15.48 -5.20
C VAL A 115 0.22 -16.70 -5.05
N ASN A 116 -1.10 -16.51 -4.97
CA ASN A 116 -2.02 -17.62 -4.78
C ASN A 116 -2.19 -18.48 -6.04
N PHE A 117 -2.15 -17.88 -7.23
CA PHE A 117 -2.52 -18.57 -8.47
C PHE A 117 -1.34 -18.80 -9.43
N LEU A 118 -0.27 -17.99 -9.34
CA LEU A 118 0.85 -18.05 -10.29
C LEU A 118 2.16 -18.55 -9.66
N LEU A 119 2.38 -18.25 -8.38
CA LEU A 119 3.60 -18.63 -7.67
C LEU A 119 3.28 -19.79 -6.73
N GLY A 120 3.83 -20.96 -7.01
CA GLY A 120 3.75 -22.12 -6.11
C GLY A 120 4.47 -21.84 -4.79
N GLY A 121 3.97 -22.42 -3.70
CA GLY A 121 4.58 -22.31 -2.37
C GLY A 121 3.78 -23.12 -1.37
N MET A 122 4.26 -23.23 -0.12
CA MET A 122 3.58 -23.99 0.94
C MET A 122 2.17 -23.46 1.28
N HIS A 123 1.89 -22.20 0.91
CA HIS A 123 0.60 -21.55 1.09
C HIS A 123 -0.20 -21.46 -0.23
N SER A 124 0.22 -22.13 -1.30
CA SER A 124 -0.51 -22.13 -2.57
C SER A 124 -1.79 -22.94 -2.44
N TYR A 125 -2.90 -22.35 -2.90
CA TYR A 125 -4.22 -23.02 -2.97
C TYR A 125 -4.50 -23.59 -4.38
N ALA A 126 -3.65 -23.26 -5.36
CA ALA A 126 -3.67 -23.85 -6.69
C ALA A 126 -2.66 -24.99 -6.71
N GLY A 127 -3.03 -26.10 -6.11
CA GLY A 127 -2.25 -27.33 -6.12
C GLY A 127 -2.71 -28.24 -7.22
#